data_999490cdd90e4c8ab218457cbe2e08ef
#
_entry.id   999490cdd90e4c8ab218457cbe2e08ef
#
_cell.length_a   1.000
_cell.length_b   1.000
_cell.length_c   1.000
_cell.angle_alpha   90.00
_cell.angle_beta   90.00
_cell.angle_gamma   90.00
#
_symmetry.space_group_name_H-M   'P 1'
#
loop_
_entity.id
_entity.type
_entity.pdbx_description
1 polymer ?
#
loop_
_entity_poly.entity_id
_entity_poly.type
_entity_poly.pdbx_seq_one_letter_code
_entity_poly.pdbx_strand_id
1 'polypeptide(L)'
;MTGSGKTAAFVLPILHHLIAKPRGKTRALVVTPTRELAAQILTALDSMAVHTPITAAAIYGGVGMAPQEHAMRAGVDVLIATPGRLLDHLNAPYASLKNIEFLVLDEADRMLDMGFLPDIKRILRLVPAKRQTLLFSATMPPPIAALTREMLHNPLMIDLGRRSLPAVGITQAVYPVKQDLKKDLLLALLERGEMSQALVFTRTKHRANRLAEQLVKKGIKAERIHGNRSQAQRTAALAGFKNGHYKVLVATDIAARGIDIEALGHVVNFDVPQAPDDYIHRVGRTARAGEIGDAFTFVAPDEHDDLRAIEKAIGKRLPQITIPDFNYNARPEGRLEIPIGERIAAIRGRKAEERARSKAKSNGQGGGPRRHDGRQSHSSGQSDSRKATRTGRSRQRRRGRVKEN
;
A
#
# COMPACT_ATOMS: atom_id res chain seq x y z
N MET A 1 -6.25 -14.72 3.11
CA MET A 1 -6.13 -15.43 4.39
C MET A 1 -4.68 -15.83 4.57
N THR A 2 -3.94 -15.10 5.38
CA THR A 2 -2.64 -15.52 5.90
C THR A 2 -2.85 -16.68 6.86
N GLY A 3 -1.87 -17.55 7.07
CA GLY A 3 -1.98 -18.74 7.95
C GLY A 3 -2.64 -19.99 7.35
N SER A 4 -3.13 -19.96 6.11
CA SER A 4 -3.73 -21.14 5.45
C SER A 4 -2.72 -22.04 4.72
N GLY A 5 -1.42 -21.81 4.87
CA GLY A 5 -0.38 -22.59 4.19
C GLY A 5 -0.19 -22.29 2.70
N LYS A 6 -0.89 -21.29 2.11
CA LYS A 6 -0.78 -20.98 0.67
C LYS A 6 0.66 -20.75 0.20
N THR A 7 1.44 -20.00 0.96
CA THR A 7 2.84 -19.71 0.62
C THR A 7 3.65 -21.01 0.54
N ALA A 8 3.54 -21.89 1.51
CA ALA A 8 4.18 -23.21 1.47
C ALA A 8 3.68 -24.06 0.31
N ALA A 9 2.38 -23.99 -0.01
CA ALA A 9 1.78 -24.78 -1.09
C ALA A 9 2.37 -24.48 -2.48
N PHE A 10 2.87 -23.26 -2.73
CA PHE A 10 3.56 -22.98 -3.99
C PHE A 10 5.09 -22.93 -3.84
N VAL A 11 5.63 -22.49 -2.71
CA VAL A 11 7.08 -22.39 -2.51
C VAL A 11 7.72 -23.78 -2.50
N LEU A 12 7.22 -24.72 -1.72
CA LEU A 12 7.84 -26.05 -1.59
C LEU A 12 7.94 -26.83 -2.91
N PRO A 13 6.88 -26.94 -3.75
CA PRO A 13 7.00 -27.57 -5.06
C PRO A 13 7.97 -26.82 -6.00
N ILE A 14 7.96 -25.49 -5.98
CA ILE A 14 8.89 -24.70 -6.80
C ILE A 14 10.34 -24.96 -6.39
N LEU A 15 10.65 -24.93 -5.08
CA LEU A 15 11.98 -25.25 -4.57
C LEU A 15 12.39 -26.67 -5.01
N HIS A 16 11.52 -27.66 -4.82
CA HIS A 16 11.79 -29.05 -5.23
C HIS A 16 12.17 -29.15 -6.71
N HIS A 17 11.46 -28.45 -7.58
CA HIS A 17 11.75 -28.46 -9.02
C HIS A 17 13.02 -27.69 -9.39
N LEU A 18 13.39 -26.66 -8.63
CA LEU A 18 14.53 -25.80 -8.96
C LEU A 18 15.87 -26.31 -8.41
N ILE A 19 15.88 -27.12 -7.33
CA ILE A 19 17.11 -27.59 -6.68
C ILE A 19 18.04 -28.30 -7.65
N ALA A 20 17.52 -29.13 -8.53
CA ALA A 20 18.31 -29.91 -9.49
C ALA A 20 18.68 -29.15 -10.76
N LYS A 21 18.31 -27.87 -10.89
CA LYS A 21 18.50 -27.11 -12.14
C LYS A 21 19.68 -26.13 -12.08
N PRO A 22 20.27 -25.82 -13.25
CA PRO A 22 21.33 -24.81 -13.33
C PRO A 22 20.88 -23.45 -12.81
N ARG A 23 21.77 -22.75 -12.15
CA ARG A 23 21.52 -21.43 -11.53
C ARG A 23 21.85 -20.26 -12.47
N GLY A 24 21.64 -19.03 -11.98
CA GLY A 24 21.98 -17.81 -12.73
C GLY A 24 20.89 -17.33 -13.68
N LYS A 25 19.67 -17.88 -13.57
CA LYS A 25 18.50 -17.44 -14.34
C LYS A 25 17.26 -17.44 -13.46
N THR A 26 16.46 -16.40 -13.56
CA THR A 26 15.16 -16.35 -12.87
C THR A 26 14.18 -17.30 -13.54
N ARG A 27 13.71 -18.30 -12.80
CA ARG A 27 12.84 -19.39 -13.29
C ARG A 27 11.45 -19.35 -12.68
N ALA A 28 11.30 -18.77 -11.49
CA ALA A 28 10.01 -18.59 -10.85
C ALA A 28 9.73 -17.10 -10.61
N LEU A 29 8.50 -16.70 -10.91
CA LEU A 29 7.99 -15.35 -10.66
C LEU A 29 6.72 -15.46 -9.82
N VAL A 30 6.73 -14.80 -8.66
CA VAL A 30 5.55 -14.62 -7.81
C VAL A 30 5.13 -13.15 -7.90
N VAL A 31 3.92 -12.91 -8.37
CA VAL A 31 3.33 -11.56 -8.45
C VAL A 31 2.33 -11.38 -7.31
N THR A 32 2.47 -10.31 -6.56
CA THR A 32 1.68 -10.03 -5.36
C THR A 32 1.28 -8.55 -5.28
N PRO A 33 0.12 -8.19 -4.70
CA PRO A 33 -0.39 -6.82 -4.72
C PRO A 33 0.42 -5.82 -3.91
N THR A 34 1.08 -6.26 -2.82
CA THR A 34 1.67 -5.35 -1.84
C THR A 34 3.13 -5.66 -1.54
N ARG A 35 3.87 -4.61 -1.13
CA ARG A 35 5.27 -4.70 -0.74
C ARG A 35 5.49 -5.58 0.48
N GLU A 36 4.56 -5.46 1.42
CA GLU A 36 4.56 -6.21 2.66
C GLU A 36 4.41 -7.71 2.39
N LEU A 37 3.47 -8.09 1.53
CA LEU A 37 3.28 -9.47 1.15
C LEU A 37 4.49 -10.01 0.36
N ALA A 38 5.07 -9.19 -0.51
CA ALA A 38 6.30 -9.59 -1.23
C ALA A 38 7.46 -9.87 -0.25
N ALA A 39 7.64 -9.01 0.76
CA ALA A 39 8.66 -9.22 1.79
C ALA A 39 8.38 -10.46 2.66
N GLN A 40 7.12 -10.71 3.01
CA GLN A 40 6.71 -11.90 3.78
C GLN A 40 6.95 -13.19 3.00
N ILE A 41 6.57 -13.22 1.71
CA ILE A 41 6.83 -14.38 0.86
C ILE A 41 8.32 -14.63 0.74
N LEU A 42 9.15 -13.58 0.62
CA LEU A 42 10.61 -13.71 0.60
C LEU A 42 11.13 -14.33 1.91
N THR A 43 10.73 -13.78 3.07
CA THR A 43 11.15 -14.32 4.38
C THR A 43 10.71 -15.77 4.55
N ALA A 44 9.49 -16.13 4.15
CA ALA A 44 9.00 -17.50 4.20
C ALA A 44 9.79 -18.42 3.26
N LEU A 45 10.09 -17.96 2.04
CA LEU A 45 10.89 -18.70 1.08
C LEU A 45 12.31 -18.93 1.60
N ASP A 46 12.97 -17.89 2.12
CA ASP A 46 14.32 -17.99 2.68
C ASP A 46 14.38 -19.02 3.82
N SER A 47 13.36 -19.05 4.71
CA SER A 47 13.28 -20.04 5.77
C SER A 47 13.09 -21.47 5.28
N MET A 48 12.34 -21.67 4.19
CA MET A 48 12.12 -22.98 3.56
C MET A 48 13.30 -23.42 2.69
N ALA A 49 14.07 -22.45 2.17
CA ALA A 49 15.20 -22.69 1.27
C ALA A 49 16.55 -22.82 2.00
N VAL A 50 16.60 -22.72 3.33
CA VAL A 50 17.81 -22.63 4.14
C VAL A 50 18.86 -23.72 3.85
N HIS A 51 18.43 -24.92 3.49
CA HIS A 51 19.32 -26.05 3.14
C HIS A 51 19.46 -26.25 1.63
N THR A 52 19.16 -25.25 0.83
CA THR A 52 19.25 -25.29 -0.64
C THR A 52 20.14 -24.17 -1.16
N PRO A 53 20.70 -24.29 -2.37
CA PRO A 53 21.42 -23.20 -2.99
C PRO A 53 20.50 -22.15 -3.64
N ILE A 54 19.19 -22.27 -3.54
CA ILE A 54 18.22 -21.40 -4.21
C ILE A 54 18.29 -19.99 -3.67
N THR A 55 18.29 -19.01 -4.57
CA THR A 55 18.29 -17.58 -4.23
C THR A 55 16.99 -16.93 -4.63
N ALA A 56 16.54 -15.99 -3.81
CA ALA A 56 15.33 -15.21 -4.10
C ALA A 56 15.55 -13.70 -3.88
N ALA A 57 14.71 -12.90 -4.50
CA ALA A 57 14.68 -11.46 -4.26
C ALA A 57 13.26 -10.92 -4.38
N ALA A 58 12.99 -9.84 -3.62
CA ALA A 58 11.73 -9.13 -3.68
C ALA A 58 11.88 -7.78 -4.40
N ILE A 59 11.00 -7.53 -5.37
CA ILE A 59 10.98 -6.35 -6.24
C ILE A 59 9.70 -5.54 -6.00
N TYR A 60 9.82 -4.38 -5.34
CA TYR A 60 8.67 -3.53 -5.02
C TYR A 60 9.03 -2.05 -4.93
N GLY A 61 8.03 -1.19 -5.09
CA GLY A 61 8.22 0.26 -5.08
C GLY A 61 8.52 0.83 -3.69
N GLY A 62 8.98 2.11 -3.64
CA GLY A 62 9.22 2.85 -2.39
C GLY A 62 10.53 2.55 -1.70
N VAL A 63 11.39 1.77 -2.33
CA VAL A 63 12.79 1.54 -1.98
C VAL A 63 13.66 1.77 -3.21
N GLY A 64 14.99 1.88 -3.03
CA GLY A 64 15.93 2.14 -4.11
C GLY A 64 15.89 1.09 -5.22
N MET A 65 16.15 1.50 -6.45
CA MET A 65 16.18 0.61 -7.62
C MET A 65 17.45 -0.26 -7.62
N ALA A 66 18.61 0.30 -7.27
CA ALA A 66 19.92 -0.33 -7.46
C ALA A 66 20.08 -1.72 -6.79
N PRO A 67 19.66 -1.98 -5.54
CA PRO A 67 19.73 -3.33 -4.96
C PRO A 67 18.86 -4.34 -5.72
N GLN A 68 17.70 -3.91 -6.22
CA GLN A 68 16.77 -4.76 -6.97
C GLN A 68 17.33 -5.05 -8.37
N GLU A 69 17.93 -4.06 -9.02
CA GLU A 69 18.65 -4.22 -10.28
C GLU A 69 19.79 -5.22 -10.13
N HIS A 70 20.60 -5.11 -9.06
CA HIS A 70 21.67 -6.05 -8.78
C HIS A 70 21.16 -7.49 -8.68
N ALA A 71 20.09 -7.73 -7.94
CA ALA A 71 19.48 -9.05 -7.80
C ALA A 71 18.97 -9.60 -9.16
N MET A 72 18.38 -8.77 -9.99
CA MET A 72 17.92 -9.18 -11.32
C MET A 72 19.07 -9.48 -12.28
N ARG A 73 20.17 -8.71 -12.22
CA ARG A 73 21.39 -8.99 -13.00
C ARG A 73 22.10 -10.26 -12.56
N ALA A 74 22.09 -10.54 -11.26
CA ALA A 74 22.65 -11.77 -10.69
C ALA A 74 21.88 -13.02 -11.12
N GLY A 75 20.59 -12.86 -11.52
CA GLY A 75 19.76 -13.97 -11.96
C GLY A 75 19.33 -14.85 -10.81
N VAL A 76 18.68 -14.26 -9.79
CA VAL A 76 18.07 -15.02 -8.68
C VAL A 76 17.07 -16.05 -9.20
N ASP A 77 16.99 -17.21 -8.57
CA ASP A 77 16.15 -18.33 -9.02
C ASP A 77 14.66 -18.01 -8.92
N VAL A 78 14.26 -17.33 -7.85
CA VAL A 78 12.87 -16.92 -7.57
C VAL A 78 12.77 -15.40 -7.42
N LEU A 79 11.90 -14.79 -8.20
CA LEU A 79 11.60 -13.35 -8.13
C LEU A 79 10.20 -13.15 -7.56
N ILE A 80 10.09 -12.36 -6.50
CA ILE A 80 8.81 -11.99 -5.90
C ILE A 80 8.58 -10.51 -6.20
N ALA A 81 7.46 -10.12 -6.82
CA ALA A 81 7.34 -8.77 -7.31
C ALA A 81 5.95 -8.16 -7.15
N THR A 82 5.91 -6.83 -6.92
CA THR A 82 4.68 -6.06 -7.16
C THR A 82 4.64 -5.60 -8.62
N PRO A 83 3.44 -5.58 -9.27
CA PRO A 83 3.32 -5.38 -10.71
C PRO A 83 4.02 -4.16 -11.25
N GLY A 84 3.76 -2.97 -10.68
CA GLY A 84 4.29 -1.71 -11.19
C GLY A 84 5.82 -1.66 -11.16
N ARG A 85 6.49 -2.02 -10.05
CA ARG A 85 7.94 -1.99 -9.93
C ARG A 85 8.61 -3.05 -10.83
N LEU A 86 7.98 -4.21 -11.01
CA LEU A 86 8.46 -5.20 -11.95
C LEU A 86 8.48 -4.64 -13.38
N LEU A 87 7.41 -3.98 -13.80
CA LEU A 87 7.33 -3.35 -15.11
C LEU A 87 8.34 -2.19 -15.27
N ASP A 88 8.61 -1.42 -14.20
CA ASP A 88 9.67 -0.40 -14.24
C ASP A 88 11.02 -1.02 -14.59
N HIS A 89 11.40 -2.15 -13.96
CA HIS A 89 12.63 -2.86 -14.26
C HIS A 89 12.61 -3.48 -15.65
N LEU A 90 11.48 -4.03 -16.10
CA LEU A 90 11.36 -4.67 -17.43
C LEU A 90 11.47 -3.70 -18.60
N ASN A 91 11.42 -2.39 -18.36
CA ASN A 91 11.74 -1.37 -19.36
C ASN A 91 13.26 -1.24 -19.60
N ALA A 92 14.10 -1.85 -18.77
CA ALA A 92 15.55 -1.82 -18.88
C ALA A 92 16.09 -3.16 -19.46
N PRO A 93 17.20 -3.11 -20.23
CA PRO A 93 17.70 -4.29 -20.95
C PRO A 93 18.24 -5.42 -20.06
N TYR A 94 18.54 -5.13 -18.80
CA TYR A 94 19.02 -6.14 -17.85
C TYR A 94 17.92 -7.06 -17.31
N ALA A 95 16.66 -6.66 -17.41
CA ALA A 95 15.55 -7.40 -16.86
C ALA A 95 14.89 -8.28 -17.93
N SER A 96 14.75 -9.56 -17.65
CA SER A 96 14.13 -10.52 -18.58
C SER A 96 13.37 -11.59 -17.85
N LEU A 97 12.18 -11.92 -18.36
CA LEU A 97 11.33 -13.00 -17.87
C LEU A 97 11.33 -14.23 -18.80
N LYS A 98 12.21 -14.28 -19.78
CA LYS A 98 12.22 -15.33 -20.83
C LYS A 98 12.49 -16.75 -20.31
N ASN A 99 13.02 -16.89 -19.09
CA ASN A 99 13.33 -18.19 -18.50
C ASN A 99 12.32 -18.62 -17.42
N ILE A 100 11.21 -17.91 -17.28
CA ILE A 100 10.19 -18.25 -16.27
C ILE A 100 9.53 -19.60 -16.63
N GLU A 101 9.64 -20.53 -15.70
CA GLU A 101 9.01 -21.85 -15.75
C GLU A 101 7.78 -21.91 -14.84
N PHE A 102 7.79 -21.12 -13.75
CA PHE A 102 6.71 -21.03 -12.77
C PHE A 102 6.23 -19.59 -12.62
N LEU A 103 4.93 -19.38 -12.79
CA LEU A 103 4.28 -18.09 -12.53
C LEU A 103 3.22 -18.29 -11.45
N VAL A 104 3.31 -17.50 -10.38
CA VAL A 104 2.33 -17.46 -9.31
C VAL A 104 1.69 -16.08 -9.27
N LEU A 105 0.36 -16.02 -9.30
CA LEU A 105 -0.39 -14.81 -8.95
C LEU A 105 -1.01 -15.04 -7.58
N ASP A 106 -0.54 -14.32 -6.56
CA ASP A 106 -1.08 -14.41 -5.21
C ASP A 106 -1.94 -13.19 -4.88
N GLU A 107 -3.08 -13.43 -4.21
CA GLU A 107 -4.13 -12.43 -3.94
C GLU A 107 -4.61 -11.71 -5.22
N ALA A 108 -5.01 -12.49 -6.25
CA ALA A 108 -5.37 -11.96 -7.57
C ALA A 108 -6.57 -10.99 -7.52
N ASP A 109 -7.58 -11.27 -6.70
CA ASP A 109 -8.73 -10.40 -6.44
C ASP A 109 -8.28 -9.03 -5.88
N ARG A 110 -7.30 -9.01 -5.01
CA ARG A 110 -6.72 -7.76 -4.49
C ARG A 110 -5.93 -6.98 -5.52
N MET A 111 -5.22 -7.67 -6.40
CA MET A 111 -4.57 -6.99 -7.53
C MET A 111 -5.59 -6.31 -8.45
N LEU A 112 -6.77 -6.90 -8.61
CA LEU A 112 -7.89 -6.29 -9.33
C LEU A 112 -8.40 -5.02 -8.61
N ASP A 113 -8.66 -5.11 -7.30
CA ASP A 113 -9.13 -3.98 -6.48
C ASP A 113 -8.17 -2.79 -6.50
N MET A 114 -6.88 -3.07 -6.59
CA MET A 114 -5.83 -2.06 -6.70
C MET A 114 -5.59 -1.54 -8.13
N GLY A 115 -6.35 -2.03 -9.10
CA GLY A 115 -6.26 -1.60 -10.49
C GLY A 115 -5.08 -2.18 -11.27
N PHE A 116 -4.41 -3.23 -10.77
CA PHE A 116 -3.24 -3.84 -11.42
C PHE A 116 -3.55 -4.79 -12.58
N LEU A 117 -4.83 -5.00 -12.92
CA LEU A 117 -5.20 -5.91 -14.01
C LEU A 117 -4.49 -5.59 -15.35
N PRO A 118 -4.38 -4.31 -15.79
CA PRO A 118 -3.61 -3.97 -16.99
C PRO A 118 -2.13 -4.34 -16.88
N ASP A 119 -1.53 -4.11 -15.71
CA ASP A 119 -0.11 -4.41 -15.46
C ASP A 119 0.14 -5.93 -15.47
N ILE A 120 -0.74 -6.72 -14.86
CA ILE A 120 -0.70 -8.19 -14.92
C ILE A 120 -0.73 -8.67 -16.37
N LYS A 121 -1.66 -8.13 -17.19
CA LYS A 121 -1.73 -8.49 -18.62
C LYS A 121 -0.47 -8.13 -19.40
N ARG A 122 0.19 -7.02 -19.05
CA ARG A 122 1.50 -6.69 -19.63
C ARG A 122 2.58 -7.68 -19.23
N ILE A 123 2.64 -8.09 -17.95
CA ILE A 123 3.60 -9.09 -17.46
C ILE A 123 3.36 -10.43 -18.15
N LEU A 124 2.11 -10.87 -18.31
CA LEU A 124 1.75 -12.13 -18.98
C LEU A 124 2.25 -12.22 -20.43
N ARG A 125 2.37 -11.11 -21.13
CA ARG A 125 2.93 -11.05 -22.50
C ARG A 125 4.46 -11.18 -22.54
N LEU A 126 5.14 -10.99 -21.41
CA LEU A 126 6.59 -11.01 -21.29
C LEU A 126 7.14 -12.34 -20.74
N VAL A 127 6.27 -13.21 -20.23
CA VAL A 127 6.65 -14.55 -19.75
C VAL A 127 6.40 -15.60 -20.83
N PRO A 128 7.17 -16.72 -20.84
CA PRO A 128 6.98 -17.81 -21.82
C PRO A 128 5.57 -18.41 -21.78
N ALA A 129 5.05 -18.83 -22.93
CA ALA A 129 3.77 -19.53 -23.02
C ALA A 129 3.83 -20.90 -22.31
N LYS A 130 4.95 -21.64 -22.48
CA LYS A 130 5.18 -22.93 -21.81
C LYS A 130 5.69 -22.69 -20.40
N ARG A 131 4.81 -22.76 -19.43
CA ARG A 131 5.09 -22.59 -17.99
C ARG A 131 4.01 -23.26 -17.14
N GLN A 132 4.33 -23.54 -15.89
CA GLN A 132 3.33 -23.85 -14.87
C GLN A 132 2.80 -22.53 -14.30
N THR A 133 1.47 -22.37 -14.29
CA THR A 133 0.86 -21.17 -13.72
C THR A 133 -0.04 -21.54 -12.55
N LEU A 134 0.11 -20.82 -11.43
CA LEU A 134 -0.73 -20.96 -10.23
C LEU A 134 -1.41 -19.62 -9.94
N LEU A 135 -2.69 -19.68 -9.61
CA LEU A 135 -3.46 -18.50 -9.21
C LEU A 135 -4.11 -18.74 -7.85
N PHE A 136 -3.85 -17.84 -6.93
CA PHE A 136 -4.46 -17.81 -5.60
C PHE A 136 -5.33 -16.57 -5.47
N SER A 137 -6.59 -16.77 -5.10
CA SER A 137 -7.56 -15.71 -4.91
C SER A 137 -8.54 -16.12 -3.81
N ALA A 138 -8.99 -15.15 -3.01
CA ALA A 138 -10.03 -15.41 -2.01
C ALA A 138 -11.42 -15.39 -2.65
N THR A 139 -11.59 -14.56 -3.69
CA THR A 139 -12.84 -14.42 -4.45
C THR A 139 -12.58 -14.58 -5.94
N MET A 140 -13.63 -14.94 -6.71
CA MET A 140 -13.54 -15.13 -8.15
C MET A 140 -14.54 -14.23 -8.91
N PRO A 141 -14.39 -12.89 -8.82
CA PRO A 141 -15.26 -11.97 -9.56
C PRO A 141 -15.06 -12.13 -11.09
N PRO A 142 -16.02 -11.68 -11.91
CA PRO A 142 -15.97 -11.90 -13.36
C PRO A 142 -14.66 -11.50 -14.05
N PRO A 143 -14.00 -10.36 -13.69
CA PRO A 143 -12.71 -10.02 -14.29
C PRO A 143 -11.58 -11.01 -13.94
N ILE A 144 -11.57 -11.58 -12.74
CA ILE A 144 -10.58 -12.61 -12.34
C ILE A 144 -10.89 -13.93 -13.04
N ALA A 145 -12.16 -14.32 -13.14
CA ALA A 145 -12.56 -15.49 -13.91
C ALA A 145 -12.18 -15.36 -15.41
N ALA A 146 -12.26 -14.16 -15.98
CA ALA A 146 -11.80 -13.88 -17.34
C ALA A 146 -10.26 -14.02 -17.45
N LEU A 147 -9.52 -13.41 -16.51
CA LEU A 147 -8.06 -13.54 -16.43
C LEU A 147 -7.64 -15.01 -16.30
N THR A 148 -8.32 -15.79 -15.46
CA THR A 148 -8.07 -17.22 -15.27
C THR A 148 -8.18 -17.98 -16.58
N ARG A 149 -9.23 -17.74 -17.37
CA ARG A 149 -9.40 -18.36 -18.71
C ARG A 149 -8.34 -17.94 -19.72
N GLU A 150 -7.84 -16.69 -19.61
CA GLU A 150 -6.81 -16.16 -20.52
C GLU A 150 -5.41 -16.80 -20.23
N MET A 151 -5.10 -17.07 -18.96
CA MET A 151 -3.73 -17.41 -18.54
C MET A 151 -3.50 -18.86 -18.12
N LEU A 152 -4.55 -19.61 -17.80
CA LEU A 152 -4.46 -21.02 -17.37
C LEU A 152 -4.96 -21.96 -18.44
N HIS A 153 -4.26 -23.08 -18.62
CA HIS A 153 -4.63 -24.16 -19.53
C HIS A 153 -5.07 -25.38 -18.71
N ASN A 154 -6.32 -25.79 -18.86
CA ASN A 154 -6.92 -26.94 -18.14
C ASN A 154 -6.61 -26.90 -16.63
N PRO A 155 -6.95 -25.78 -15.91
CA PRO A 155 -6.57 -25.65 -14.53
C PRO A 155 -7.30 -26.66 -13.64
N LEU A 156 -6.57 -27.26 -12.71
CA LEU A 156 -7.17 -27.92 -11.57
C LEU A 156 -7.65 -26.85 -10.60
N MET A 157 -8.96 -26.79 -10.37
CA MET A 157 -9.54 -25.86 -9.41
C MET A 157 -9.67 -26.55 -8.05
N ILE A 158 -9.02 -25.98 -7.04
CA ILE A 158 -9.10 -26.42 -5.65
C ILE A 158 -9.89 -25.38 -4.88
N ASP A 159 -11.17 -25.66 -4.62
CA ASP A 159 -12.02 -24.81 -3.82
C ASP A 159 -11.94 -25.25 -2.35
N LEU A 160 -11.37 -24.39 -1.51
CA LEU A 160 -11.28 -24.61 -0.06
C LEU A 160 -12.56 -24.23 0.70
N GLY A 161 -13.65 -24.04 -0.03
CA GLY A 161 -14.96 -23.63 0.47
C GLY A 161 -15.08 -22.10 0.65
N ARG A 162 -16.29 -21.61 0.47
CA ARG A 162 -16.64 -20.19 0.70
C ARG A 162 -16.50 -19.86 2.19
N ARG A 163 -15.38 -19.33 2.58
CA ARG A 163 -15.26 -18.67 3.87
C ARG A 163 -15.62 -17.17 3.72
N SER A 164 -16.83 -16.93 3.23
CA SER A 164 -17.47 -15.60 3.29
C SER A 164 -17.91 -15.24 4.71
N LEU A 165 -17.73 -16.16 5.66
CA LEU A 165 -18.04 -15.94 7.06
C LEU A 165 -16.77 -15.54 7.80
N PRO A 166 -16.85 -14.59 8.74
CA PRO A 166 -15.78 -14.32 9.69
C PRO A 166 -15.36 -15.63 10.38
N ALA A 167 -14.07 -15.77 10.67
CA ALA A 167 -13.55 -16.96 11.32
C ALA A 167 -14.34 -17.27 12.60
N VAL A 168 -14.51 -18.56 12.90
CA VAL A 168 -15.07 -19.02 14.17
C VAL A 168 -14.20 -18.46 15.29
N GLY A 169 -14.82 -17.91 16.35
CA GLY A 169 -14.10 -17.31 17.49
C GLY A 169 -14.00 -15.78 17.44
N ILE A 170 -14.65 -15.11 16.44
CA ILE A 170 -14.72 -13.64 16.42
C ILE A 170 -16.03 -13.15 17.03
N THR A 171 -15.92 -12.44 18.16
CA THR A 171 -17.02 -11.65 18.69
C THR A 171 -17.14 -10.36 17.89
N GLN A 172 -18.30 -10.13 17.28
CA GLN A 172 -18.56 -8.95 16.47
C GLN A 172 -19.59 -8.08 17.14
N ALA A 173 -19.33 -6.77 17.26
CA ALA A 173 -20.27 -5.82 17.83
C ALA A 173 -20.28 -4.50 17.04
N VAL A 174 -21.46 -3.89 17.00
CA VAL A 174 -21.71 -2.58 16.41
C VAL A 174 -21.97 -1.57 17.52
N TYR A 175 -21.28 -0.45 17.48
CA TYR A 175 -21.49 0.69 18.35
C TYR A 175 -22.12 1.83 17.55
N PRO A 176 -23.46 2.08 17.69
CA PRO A 176 -24.09 3.25 17.09
C PRO A 176 -23.57 4.53 17.75
N VAL A 177 -22.91 5.40 16.97
CA VAL A 177 -22.29 6.61 17.51
C VAL A 177 -22.18 7.68 16.45
N LYS A 178 -22.39 8.96 16.83
CA LYS A 178 -22.20 10.09 15.91
C LYS A 178 -20.74 10.15 15.43
N GLN A 179 -20.54 10.55 14.16
CA GLN A 179 -19.24 10.62 13.53
C GLN A 179 -18.18 11.36 14.36
N ASP A 180 -18.56 12.49 14.94
CA ASP A 180 -17.65 13.34 15.72
C ASP A 180 -17.30 12.74 17.11
N LEU A 181 -18.10 11.79 17.62
CA LEU A 181 -17.87 11.11 18.90
C LEU A 181 -17.14 9.77 18.77
N LYS A 182 -16.87 9.28 17.55
CA LYS A 182 -16.17 8.00 17.35
C LYS A 182 -14.80 7.96 18.02
N LYS A 183 -14.07 9.09 18.02
CA LYS A 183 -12.78 9.22 18.69
C LYS A 183 -12.92 9.05 20.21
N ASP A 184 -13.91 9.72 20.80
CA ASP A 184 -14.11 9.69 22.25
C ASP A 184 -14.60 8.31 22.70
N LEU A 185 -15.40 7.63 21.88
CA LEU A 185 -15.78 6.25 22.09
C LEU A 185 -14.56 5.30 22.05
N LEU A 186 -13.65 5.48 21.08
CA LEU A 186 -12.42 4.69 21.00
C LEU A 186 -11.55 4.90 22.26
N LEU A 187 -11.40 6.14 22.71
CA LEU A 187 -10.66 6.47 23.93
C LEU A 187 -11.29 5.80 25.15
N ALA A 188 -12.62 5.88 25.30
CA ALA A 188 -13.33 5.25 26.41
C ALA A 188 -13.11 3.72 26.45
N LEU A 189 -13.18 3.02 25.31
CA LEU A 189 -12.89 1.58 25.22
C LEU A 189 -11.44 1.24 25.59
N LEU A 190 -10.47 2.08 25.18
CA LEU A 190 -9.07 1.91 25.51
C LEU A 190 -8.76 2.16 26.98
N GLU A 191 -9.40 3.16 27.59
CA GLU A 191 -9.23 3.55 29.00
C GLU A 191 -9.85 2.50 29.96
N ARG A 192 -10.98 1.90 29.58
CA ARG A 192 -11.62 0.82 30.34
C ARG A 192 -10.80 -0.47 30.37
N GLY A 193 -9.74 -0.57 29.57
CA GLY A 193 -8.91 -1.77 29.50
C GLY A 193 -9.54 -2.91 28.68
N GLU A 194 -10.68 -2.68 28.05
CA GLU A 194 -11.35 -3.66 27.20
C GLU A 194 -10.55 -4.02 25.93
N MET A 195 -9.57 -3.17 25.60
CA MET A 195 -8.65 -3.41 24.48
C MET A 195 -7.19 -3.29 24.92
N SER A 196 -6.45 -4.39 24.83
CA SER A 196 -5.00 -4.40 25.12
C SER A 196 -4.20 -3.85 23.95
N GLN A 197 -4.49 -4.31 22.74
CA GLN A 197 -3.88 -3.89 21.48
C GLN A 197 -4.93 -3.91 20.38
N ALA A 198 -5.00 -2.86 19.56
CA ALA A 198 -6.03 -2.72 18.53
C ALA A 198 -5.49 -2.24 17.18
N LEU A 199 -5.96 -2.89 16.10
CA LEU A 199 -5.81 -2.40 14.73
C LEU A 199 -7.08 -1.62 14.36
N VAL A 200 -6.93 -0.32 14.12
CA VAL A 200 -8.03 0.61 13.87
C VAL A 200 -8.08 1.00 12.40
N PHE A 201 -9.16 0.70 11.72
CA PHE A 201 -9.34 1.00 10.30
C PHE A 201 -10.07 2.32 10.08
N THR A 202 -9.47 3.18 9.26
CA THR A 202 -10.07 4.46 8.83
C THR A 202 -10.18 4.54 7.31
N ARG A 203 -11.19 5.23 6.81
CA ARG A 203 -11.47 5.37 5.37
C ARG A 203 -10.36 6.13 4.62
N THR A 204 -9.71 7.09 5.25
CA THR A 204 -8.74 7.96 4.57
C THR A 204 -7.42 8.11 5.33
N LYS A 205 -6.33 8.31 4.58
CA LYS A 205 -4.99 8.60 5.13
C LYS A 205 -4.97 9.85 6.03
N HIS A 206 -5.82 10.82 5.75
CA HIS A 206 -5.92 12.05 6.54
C HIS A 206 -6.57 11.78 7.90
N ARG A 207 -7.61 10.94 7.93
CA ARG A 207 -8.21 10.47 9.17
C ARG A 207 -7.22 9.64 9.99
N ALA A 208 -6.51 8.73 9.33
CA ALA A 208 -5.48 7.93 9.99
C ALA A 208 -4.44 8.81 10.69
N ASN A 209 -3.91 9.85 10.01
CA ASN A 209 -2.98 10.78 10.62
C ASN A 209 -3.56 11.46 11.85
N ARG A 210 -4.74 12.08 11.70
CA ARG A 210 -5.36 12.85 12.78
C ARG A 210 -5.72 12.00 13.97
N LEU A 211 -6.32 10.82 13.74
CA LEU A 211 -6.69 9.92 14.81
C LEU A 211 -5.45 9.48 15.60
N ALA A 212 -4.39 9.03 14.92
CA ALA A 212 -3.14 8.66 15.58
C ALA A 212 -2.54 9.84 16.38
N GLU A 213 -2.49 11.04 15.82
CA GLU A 213 -1.99 12.23 16.51
C GLU A 213 -2.83 12.60 17.74
N GLN A 214 -4.16 12.45 17.67
CA GLN A 214 -5.03 12.72 18.82
C GLN A 214 -4.90 11.65 19.91
N LEU A 215 -4.75 10.38 19.54
CA LEU A 215 -4.48 9.31 20.50
C LEU A 215 -3.15 9.54 21.24
N VAL A 216 -2.10 9.91 20.51
CA VAL A 216 -0.79 10.25 21.11
C VAL A 216 -0.89 11.42 22.04
N LYS A 217 -1.64 12.50 21.72
CA LYS A 217 -1.89 13.65 22.59
C LYS A 217 -2.62 13.27 23.89
N LYS A 218 -3.42 12.21 23.87
CA LYS A 218 -4.10 11.65 25.05
C LYS A 218 -3.26 10.58 25.77
N GLY A 219 -1.96 10.44 25.44
CA GLY A 219 -1.04 9.51 26.09
C GLY A 219 -1.09 8.06 25.59
N ILE A 220 -1.90 7.76 24.58
CA ILE A 220 -1.97 6.43 23.99
C ILE A 220 -0.80 6.23 23.03
N LYS A 221 -0.02 5.15 23.20
CA LYS A 221 1.04 4.75 22.27
C LYS A 221 0.40 4.28 20.95
N ALA A 222 0.28 5.18 19.98
CA ALA A 222 -0.34 4.92 18.69
C ALA A 222 0.59 5.28 17.53
N GLU A 223 0.53 4.50 16.46
CA GLU A 223 1.20 4.79 15.18
C GLU A 223 0.22 4.55 14.03
N ARG A 224 0.60 4.95 12.83
CA ARG A 224 -0.25 4.92 11.64
C ARG A 224 0.44 4.31 10.43
N ILE A 225 -0.35 3.63 9.59
CA ILE A 225 0.12 3.06 8.35
C ILE A 225 -0.84 3.37 7.21
N HIS A 226 -0.35 4.06 6.18
CA HIS A 226 -1.12 4.42 4.98
C HIS A 226 -0.19 4.73 3.81
N GLY A 227 -0.75 4.89 2.59
CA GLY A 227 0.01 5.03 1.35
C GLY A 227 1.01 6.19 1.28
N ASN A 228 0.85 7.24 2.09
CA ASN A 228 1.77 8.38 2.14
C ASN A 228 2.93 8.20 3.16
N ARG A 229 3.05 7.04 3.82
CA ARG A 229 4.19 6.71 4.68
C ARG A 229 5.29 6.05 3.85
N SER A 230 6.56 6.40 4.12
CA SER A 230 7.69 5.72 3.47
C SER A 230 7.75 4.25 3.88
N GLN A 231 8.42 3.41 3.10
CA GLN A 231 8.53 1.98 3.44
C GLN A 231 9.21 1.76 4.78
N ALA A 232 10.26 2.51 5.09
CA ALA A 232 10.93 2.44 6.39
C ALA A 232 9.98 2.77 7.56
N GLN A 233 9.15 3.83 7.41
CA GLN A 233 8.15 4.17 8.42
C GLN A 233 7.08 3.09 8.58
N ARG A 234 6.64 2.46 7.50
CA ARG A 234 5.66 1.36 7.53
C ARG A 234 6.23 0.14 8.24
N THR A 235 7.47 -0.24 7.91
CA THR A 235 8.17 -1.36 8.54
C THR A 235 8.37 -1.10 10.04
N ALA A 236 8.81 0.11 10.42
CA ALA A 236 8.98 0.49 11.83
C ALA A 236 7.65 0.48 12.60
N ALA A 237 6.56 1.00 12.01
CA ALA A 237 5.23 1.00 12.61
C ALA A 237 4.74 -0.44 12.87
N LEU A 238 4.92 -1.33 11.90
CA LEU A 238 4.54 -2.74 12.01
C LEU A 238 5.37 -3.47 13.06
N ALA A 239 6.68 -3.30 13.04
CA ALA A 239 7.58 -3.90 14.03
C ALA A 239 7.24 -3.42 15.44
N GLY A 240 7.06 -2.11 15.64
CA GLY A 240 6.68 -1.55 16.93
C GLY A 240 5.31 -2.03 17.42
N PHE A 241 4.37 -2.25 16.51
CA PHE A 241 3.06 -2.79 16.85
C PHE A 241 3.16 -4.29 17.23
N LYS A 242 3.85 -5.10 16.43
CA LYS A 242 4.09 -6.54 16.73
C LYS A 242 4.78 -6.74 18.07
N ASN A 243 5.74 -5.88 18.42
CA ASN A 243 6.49 -5.97 19.66
C ASN A 243 5.77 -5.33 20.88
N GLY A 244 4.49 -4.92 20.73
CA GLY A 244 3.71 -4.32 21.82
C GLY A 244 4.12 -2.88 22.19
N HIS A 245 5.07 -2.26 21.45
CA HIS A 245 5.47 -0.87 21.69
C HIS A 245 4.30 0.11 21.42
N TYR A 246 3.50 -0.16 20.40
CA TYR A 246 2.27 0.59 20.11
C TYR A 246 1.05 -0.22 20.56
N LYS A 247 0.16 0.44 21.33
CA LYS A 247 -1.13 -0.11 21.72
C LYS A 247 -2.15 -0.03 20.56
N VAL A 248 -2.04 1.00 19.74
CA VAL A 248 -2.96 1.21 18.60
C VAL A 248 -2.18 1.41 17.31
N LEU A 249 -2.55 0.65 16.27
CA LEU A 249 -2.11 0.90 14.90
C LEU A 249 -3.30 1.39 14.06
N VAL A 250 -3.25 2.64 13.59
CA VAL A 250 -4.29 3.21 12.73
C VAL A 250 -3.93 2.97 11.26
N ALA A 251 -4.80 2.30 10.52
CA ALA A 251 -4.54 1.88 9.16
C ALA A 251 -5.63 2.29 8.17
N THR A 252 -5.27 2.42 6.90
CA THR A 252 -6.24 2.42 5.79
C THR A 252 -6.26 1.05 5.12
N ASP A 253 -7.37 0.65 4.48
CA ASP A 253 -7.53 -0.65 3.84
C ASP A 253 -6.37 -1.01 2.92
N ILE A 254 -6.01 -0.09 2.00
CA ILE A 254 -4.92 -0.31 1.05
C ILE A 254 -3.60 -0.60 1.77
N ALA A 255 -3.33 0.07 2.87
CA ALA A 255 -2.08 -0.10 3.60
C ALA A 255 -2.09 -1.28 4.57
N ALA A 256 -3.25 -1.67 5.06
CA ALA A 256 -3.44 -2.84 5.93
C ALA A 256 -3.53 -4.16 5.15
N ARG A 257 -3.76 -4.09 3.85
CA ARG A 257 -3.73 -5.26 2.97
C ARG A 257 -2.30 -5.80 2.88
N GLY A 258 -2.16 -7.10 3.00
CA GLY A 258 -0.84 -7.77 2.97
C GLY A 258 0.02 -7.55 4.22
N ILE A 259 -0.51 -6.91 5.27
CA ILE A 259 0.19 -6.82 6.55
C ILE A 259 0.02 -8.17 7.28
N ASP A 260 1.16 -8.72 7.69
CA ASP A 260 1.23 -9.88 8.56
C ASP A 260 1.07 -9.42 10.03
N ILE A 261 -0.15 -9.07 10.37
CA ILE A 261 -0.58 -8.93 11.75
C ILE A 261 -1.69 -9.95 11.94
N GLU A 262 -1.39 -10.96 12.71
CA GLU A 262 -2.27 -12.08 12.99
C GLU A 262 -2.50 -12.19 14.50
N ALA A 263 -3.56 -12.87 14.89
CA ALA A 263 -3.93 -13.10 16.27
C ALA A 263 -4.08 -11.82 17.10
N LEU A 264 -4.61 -10.76 16.49
CA LEU A 264 -4.93 -9.55 17.23
C LEU A 264 -6.11 -9.80 18.16
N GLY A 265 -6.00 -9.33 19.40
CA GLY A 265 -7.15 -9.32 20.31
C GLY A 265 -8.31 -8.49 19.76
N HIS A 266 -8.00 -7.32 19.14
CA HIS A 266 -9.06 -6.40 18.74
C HIS A 266 -8.82 -5.78 17.35
N VAL A 267 -9.90 -5.75 16.56
CA VAL A 267 -10.02 -4.98 15.32
C VAL A 267 -11.13 -3.94 15.49
N VAL A 268 -10.86 -2.69 15.14
CA VAL A 268 -11.86 -1.62 15.20
C VAL A 268 -12.07 -1.05 13.81
N ASN A 269 -13.27 -1.21 13.26
CA ASN A 269 -13.73 -0.47 12.10
C ASN A 269 -14.18 0.91 12.57
N PHE A 270 -13.26 1.85 12.67
CA PHE A 270 -13.55 3.25 13.03
C PHE A 270 -14.46 3.92 11.99
N ASP A 271 -14.27 3.59 10.72
CA ASP A 271 -15.17 3.89 9.62
C ASP A 271 -15.70 2.59 9.03
N VAL A 272 -16.99 2.51 8.78
CA VAL A 272 -17.60 1.36 8.11
C VAL A 272 -17.04 1.25 6.69
N PRO A 273 -16.55 0.07 6.26
CA PRO A 273 -16.08 -0.12 4.90
C PRO A 273 -17.26 -0.10 3.91
N GLN A 274 -17.05 0.48 2.73
CA GLN A 274 -18.06 0.54 1.68
C GLN A 274 -18.28 -0.82 0.99
N ALA A 275 -17.22 -1.63 0.90
CA ALA A 275 -17.31 -2.96 0.32
C ALA A 275 -17.42 -4.01 1.45
N PRO A 276 -18.41 -4.90 1.40
CA PRO A 276 -18.55 -5.99 2.39
C PRO A 276 -17.32 -6.90 2.48
N ASP A 277 -16.62 -7.13 1.37
CA ASP A 277 -15.40 -7.93 1.35
C ASP A 277 -14.28 -7.31 2.19
N ASP A 278 -14.16 -5.97 2.20
CA ASP A 278 -13.22 -5.27 3.06
C ASP A 278 -13.51 -5.51 4.54
N TYR A 279 -14.80 -5.56 4.93
CA TYR A 279 -15.19 -5.91 6.30
C TYR A 279 -14.66 -7.28 6.72
N ILE A 280 -14.89 -8.29 5.89
CA ILE A 280 -14.42 -9.67 6.15
C ILE A 280 -12.89 -9.70 6.25
N HIS A 281 -12.19 -8.99 5.37
CA HIS A 281 -10.73 -8.89 5.38
C HIS A 281 -10.17 -8.15 6.60
N ARG A 282 -10.87 -7.12 7.11
CA ARG A 282 -10.48 -6.40 8.33
C ARG A 282 -10.69 -7.27 9.56
N VAL A 283 -11.88 -7.82 9.70
CA VAL A 283 -12.27 -8.68 10.84
C VAL A 283 -11.41 -9.94 10.86
N GLY A 284 -11.06 -10.50 9.72
CA GLY A 284 -10.15 -11.64 9.63
C GLY A 284 -8.69 -11.34 10.03
N ARG A 285 -8.36 -10.17 10.62
CA ARG A 285 -7.07 -9.90 11.28
C ARG A 285 -7.06 -10.29 12.75
N THR A 286 -8.21 -10.63 13.31
CA THR A 286 -8.34 -11.17 14.66
C THR A 286 -8.76 -12.66 14.63
N ALA A 287 -8.75 -13.33 15.77
CA ALA A 287 -9.16 -14.73 15.99
C ALA A 287 -8.54 -15.71 14.97
N ARG A 288 -7.22 -15.75 14.87
CA ARG A 288 -6.49 -16.72 14.04
C ARG A 288 -5.82 -17.78 14.90
N ALA A 289 -5.52 -18.92 14.29
CA ALA A 289 -4.85 -20.05 14.92
C ALA A 289 -5.57 -20.61 16.16
N GLY A 290 -6.91 -20.47 16.25
CA GLY A 290 -7.71 -20.98 17.38
C GLY A 290 -7.87 -19.97 18.52
N GLU A 291 -7.33 -18.76 18.41
CA GLU A 291 -7.55 -17.69 19.40
C GLU A 291 -8.90 -16.99 19.22
N ILE A 292 -9.40 -16.40 20.32
CA ILE A 292 -10.61 -15.59 20.34
C ILE A 292 -10.23 -14.13 20.10
N GLY A 293 -11.07 -13.39 19.38
CA GLY A 293 -10.83 -11.96 19.17
C GLY A 293 -12.09 -11.17 18.89
N ASP A 294 -12.00 -9.86 19.10
CA ASP A 294 -13.12 -8.95 19.01
C ASP A 294 -13.03 -8.02 17.81
N ALA A 295 -14.15 -7.82 17.14
CA ALA A 295 -14.28 -6.90 16.02
C ALA A 295 -15.38 -5.87 16.31
N PHE A 296 -14.96 -4.65 16.58
CA PHE A 296 -15.87 -3.54 16.88
C PHE A 296 -16.07 -2.66 15.66
N THR A 297 -17.32 -2.28 15.39
CA THR A 297 -17.66 -1.42 14.26
C THR A 297 -18.41 -0.20 14.73
N PHE A 298 -17.84 0.98 14.55
CA PHE A 298 -18.46 2.26 14.92
C PHE A 298 -19.31 2.75 13.75
N VAL A 299 -20.61 2.88 13.97
CA VAL A 299 -21.58 3.19 12.91
C VAL A 299 -22.22 4.55 13.18
N ALA A 300 -21.94 5.50 12.29
CA ALA A 300 -22.62 6.78 12.29
C ALA A 300 -23.94 6.70 11.51
N PRO A 301 -24.89 7.64 11.73
CA PRO A 301 -26.18 7.62 11.06
C PRO A 301 -26.12 7.53 9.53
N ASP A 302 -25.11 8.14 8.92
CA ASP A 302 -24.86 8.14 7.47
C ASP A 302 -24.18 6.86 6.95
N GLU A 303 -23.77 5.94 7.83
CA GLU A 303 -23.10 4.68 7.46
C GLU A 303 -24.01 3.45 7.60
N HIS A 304 -25.30 3.64 7.92
CA HIS A 304 -26.24 2.53 8.11
C HIS A 304 -26.49 1.70 6.84
N ASP A 305 -26.39 2.30 5.66
CA ASP A 305 -26.57 1.58 4.40
C ASP A 305 -25.37 0.67 4.12
N ASP A 306 -24.14 1.14 4.39
CA ASP A 306 -22.92 0.33 4.32
C ASP A 306 -23.00 -0.86 5.31
N LEU A 307 -23.48 -0.62 6.55
CA LEU A 307 -23.69 -1.69 7.54
C LEU A 307 -24.69 -2.74 7.04
N ARG A 308 -25.83 -2.33 6.50
CA ARG A 308 -26.83 -3.26 5.96
C ARG A 308 -26.27 -4.12 4.82
N ALA A 309 -25.44 -3.54 3.94
CA ALA A 309 -24.78 -4.28 2.88
C ALA A 309 -23.82 -5.34 3.45
N ILE A 310 -23.08 -5.02 4.50
CA ILE A 310 -22.21 -5.95 5.22
C ILE A 310 -23.03 -7.08 5.86
N GLU A 311 -24.07 -6.78 6.64
CA GLU A 311 -24.92 -7.76 7.29
C GLU A 311 -25.57 -8.73 6.29
N LYS A 312 -26.00 -8.21 5.13
CA LYS A 312 -26.52 -9.02 4.04
C LYS A 312 -25.44 -9.97 3.47
N ALA A 313 -24.22 -9.50 3.32
CA ALA A 313 -23.13 -10.30 2.77
C ALA A 313 -22.67 -11.41 3.72
N ILE A 314 -22.66 -11.15 5.03
CA ILE A 314 -22.31 -12.14 6.06
C ILE A 314 -23.49 -13.03 6.48
N GLY A 315 -24.69 -12.71 6.03
CA GLY A 315 -25.91 -13.49 6.29
C GLY A 315 -26.45 -13.41 7.71
N LYS A 316 -25.99 -12.43 8.52
CA LYS A 316 -26.47 -12.21 9.89
C LYS A 316 -26.46 -10.74 10.28
N ARG A 317 -27.36 -10.36 11.19
CA ARG A 317 -27.31 -9.06 11.85
C ARG A 317 -26.22 -9.05 12.91
N LEU A 318 -25.54 -7.92 13.03
CA LEU A 318 -24.51 -7.72 14.05
C LEU A 318 -25.16 -7.17 15.33
N PRO A 319 -24.80 -7.68 16.52
CA PRO A 319 -25.33 -7.18 17.78
C PRO A 319 -24.92 -5.72 17.98
N GLN A 320 -25.91 -4.89 18.30
CA GLN A 320 -25.66 -3.49 18.66
C GLN A 320 -25.50 -3.40 20.17
N ILE A 321 -24.40 -2.78 20.59
CA ILE A 321 -24.08 -2.59 21.99
C ILE A 321 -23.73 -1.12 22.25
N THR A 322 -23.89 -0.72 23.50
CA THR A 322 -23.53 0.60 23.99
C THR A 322 -22.65 0.46 25.23
N ILE A 323 -21.74 1.41 25.44
CA ILE A 323 -20.94 1.44 26.66
C ILE A 323 -21.75 2.13 27.76
N PRO A 324 -21.89 1.53 28.94
CA PRO A 324 -22.40 2.24 30.12
C PRO A 324 -21.54 3.49 30.40
N ASP A 325 -22.19 4.57 30.84
CA ASP A 325 -21.53 5.83 31.22
C ASP A 325 -20.88 6.64 30.09
N PHE A 326 -21.00 6.21 28.82
CA PHE A 326 -20.58 7.00 27.68
C PHE A 326 -21.69 7.95 27.22
N ASN A 327 -21.39 9.26 27.18
CA ASN A 327 -22.38 10.25 26.78
C ASN A 327 -22.47 10.37 25.25
N TYR A 328 -23.37 9.60 24.62
CA TYR A 328 -23.63 9.62 23.18
C TYR A 328 -24.20 10.95 22.64
N ASN A 329 -24.60 11.86 23.53
CA ASN A 329 -25.10 13.20 23.19
C ASN A 329 -24.12 14.33 23.52
N ALA A 330 -22.91 14.00 23.94
CA ALA A 330 -21.88 15.00 24.24
C ALA A 330 -21.60 15.90 23.03
N ARG A 331 -21.14 17.11 23.30
CA ARG A 331 -20.54 17.96 22.27
C ARG A 331 -19.10 17.51 22.08
N PRO A 332 -18.68 17.20 20.83
CA PRO A 332 -17.34 16.67 20.57
C PRO A 332 -16.25 17.73 20.88
N GLU A 333 -15.17 17.31 21.53
CA GLU A 333 -13.94 18.09 21.69
C GLU A 333 -13.17 18.14 20.38
N GLY A 334 -13.63 18.92 19.40
CA GLY A 334 -12.98 19.10 18.11
C GLY A 334 -13.39 18.06 17.05
N ARG A 335 -13.44 18.49 15.80
CA ARG A 335 -13.81 17.66 14.65
C ARG A 335 -12.58 16.94 14.09
N LEU A 336 -12.72 15.64 13.81
CA LEU A 336 -11.73 14.85 13.07
C LEU A 336 -11.62 15.27 11.60
N GLU A 337 -12.67 15.83 11.03
CA GLU A 337 -12.66 16.37 9.68
C GLU A 337 -12.83 17.89 9.67
N ILE A 338 -11.93 18.57 8.98
CA ILE A 338 -12.15 19.96 8.59
C ILE A 338 -12.94 19.88 7.27
N PRO A 339 -14.09 20.58 7.15
CA PRO A 339 -14.83 20.66 5.89
C PRO A 339 -13.91 21.03 4.74
N ILE A 340 -14.17 20.45 3.55
CA ILE A 340 -13.31 20.63 2.36
C ILE A 340 -13.09 22.12 2.06
N GLY A 341 -14.09 22.98 2.28
CA GLY A 341 -13.98 24.42 2.11
C GLY A 341 -12.94 25.07 3.03
N GLU A 342 -12.96 24.75 4.32
CA GLU A 342 -11.99 25.26 5.30
C GLU A 342 -10.57 24.74 5.02
N ARG A 343 -10.47 23.49 4.56
CA ARG A 343 -9.20 22.87 4.18
C ARG A 343 -8.59 23.54 2.95
N ILE A 344 -9.41 23.85 1.93
CA ILE A 344 -8.97 24.60 0.75
C ILE A 344 -8.57 26.00 1.13
N ALA A 345 -9.31 26.68 2.02
CA ALA A 345 -8.97 28.00 2.53
C ALA A 345 -7.64 28.00 3.30
N ALA A 346 -7.40 27.01 4.16
CA ALA A 346 -6.14 26.87 4.90
C ALA A 346 -4.94 26.60 3.97
N ILE A 347 -5.11 25.77 2.92
CA ILE A 347 -4.07 25.53 1.91
C ILE A 347 -3.77 26.80 1.11
N ARG A 348 -4.80 27.55 0.73
CA ARG A 348 -4.65 28.83 0.02
C ARG A 348 -3.95 29.87 0.90
N GLY A 349 -4.31 29.96 2.17
CA GLY A 349 -3.65 30.84 3.16
C GLY A 349 -2.15 30.53 3.28
N ARG A 350 -1.77 29.27 3.52
CA ARG A 350 -0.37 28.85 3.58
C ARG A 350 0.43 29.18 2.31
N LYS A 351 -0.14 28.89 1.14
CA LYS A 351 0.51 29.24 -0.14
C LYS A 351 0.65 30.75 -0.33
N ALA A 352 -0.31 31.55 0.16
CA ALA A 352 -0.22 32.99 0.12
C ALA A 352 0.89 33.52 1.05
N GLU A 353 1.00 32.98 2.28
CA GLU A 353 2.08 33.31 3.21
C GLU A 353 3.47 32.90 2.69
N GLU A 354 3.62 31.72 2.09
CA GLU A 354 4.87 31.30 1.47
C GLU A 354 5.28 32.22 0.31
N ARG A 355 4.32 32.61 -0.52
CA ARG A 355 4.56 33.58 -1.60
C ARG A 355 4.91 34.97 -1.06
N ALA A 356 4.28 35.41 0.02
CA ALA A 356 4.61 36.69 0.67
C ALA A 356 6.01 36.65 1.28
N ARG A 357 6.39 35.56 1.98
CA ARG A 357 7.74 35.36 2.53
C ARG A 357 8.82 35.28 1.43
N SER A 358 8.51 34.63 0.30
CA SER A 358 9.42 34.56 -0.84
C SER A 358 9.62 35.95 -1.49
N LYS A 359 8.54 36.73 -1.66
CA LYS A 359 8.63 38.10 -2.16
C LYS A 359 9.39 39.02 -1.20
N ALA A 360 9.19 38.90 0.11
CA ALA A 360 9.92 39.70 1.12
C ALA A 360 11.43 39.38 1.10
N LYS A 361 11.82 38.09 0.91
CA LYS A 361 13.22 37.71 0.75
C LYS A 361 13.84 38.25 -0.55
N SER A 362 13.11 38.30 -1.65
CA SER A 362 13.61 38.83 -2.92
C SER A 362 13.76 40.35 -2.91
N ASN A 363 12.90 41.08 -2.17
CA ASN A 363 13.01 42.52 -2.01
C ASN A 363 14.04 42.97 -0.96
N GLY A 364 14.47 42.10 -0.06
CA GLY A 364 15.48 42.39 0.96
C GLY A 364 16.94 42.26 0.50
N GLN A 365 17.21 41.72 -0.70
CA GLN A 365 18.57 41.59 -1.25
C GLN A 365 18.98 42.67 -2.25
N GLY A 366 18.19 43.73 -2.42
CA GLY A 366 18.41 44.81 -3.39
C GLY A 366 18.92 46.13 -2.81
N GLY A 367 19.67 46.14 -1.70
CA GLY A 367 20.14 47.37 -1.06
C GLY A 367 21.55 47.31 -0.47
N GLY A 368 22.55 47.00 -1.29
CA GLY A 368 23.94 47.22 -0.90
C GLY A 368 24.49 48.49 -1.60
N PRO A 369 25.18 49.44 -0.90
CA PRO A 369 25.64 50.66 -1.50
C PRO A 369 26.79 50.38 -2.51
N ARG A 370 26.59 50.85 -3.73
CA ARG A 370 27.67 50.93 -4.74
C ARG A 370 28.77 51.86 -4.21
N ARG A 371 29.90 51.32 -3.77
CA ARG A 371 31.14 52.08 -3.60
C ARG A 371 31.68 52.38 -4.97
N HIS A 372 31.72 53.68 -5.30
CA HIS A 372 32.53 54.29 -6.31
C HIS A 372 33.99 54.22 -5.86
N ASP A 373 34.83 53.44 -6.52
CA ASP A 373 36.28 53.63 -6.46
C ASP A 373 36.77 53.83 -7.90
N GLY A 374 37.14 55.10 -8.12
CA GLY A 374 37.84 55.50 -9.31
C GLY A 374 39.33 55.09 -9.21
N ARG A 375 39.85 54.43 -10.21
CA ARG A 375 41.29 54.45 -10.48
C ARG A 375 41.56 54.36 -11.96
N GLN A 376 42.41 55.26 -12.32
CA GLN A 376 42.95 55.64 -13.63
C GLN A 376 43.63 54.52 -14.39
N SER A 377 43.48 54.64 -15.72
CA SER A 377 44.31 54.26 -16.84
C SER A 377 45.73 53.79 -16.57
N HIS A 378 46.15 52.70 -17.23
CA HIS A 378 47.33 52.65 -18.07
C HIS A 378 47.24 51.61 -19.16
N SER A 379 47.59 52.04 -20.36
CA SER A 379 47.66 51.40 -21.64
C SER A 379 48.82 50.39 -21.77
N SER A 380 48.64 49.38 -22.52
CA SER A 380 49.49 48.68 -23.51
C SER A 380 48.97 47.29 -23.69
N GLY A 381 48.63 46.77 -24.85
CA GLY A 381 49.22 46.78 -26.12
C GLY A 381 49.31 45.32 -26.62
N GLN A 382 48.84 45.10 -27.84
CA GLN A 382 49.09 43.93 -28.72
C GLN A 382 48.24 42.67 -28.47
N SER A 383 47.27 42.42 -29.39
CA SER A 383 47.30 41.65 -30.61
C SER A 383 47.41 40.13 -30.39
N ASP A 384 46.40 39.37 -30.76
CA ASP A 384 46.26 38.74 -32.03
C ASP A 384 44.98 37.91 -32.19
N SER A 385 44.38 38.15 -33.27
CA SER A 385 43.43 37.40 -34.06
C SER A 385 43.32 35.89 -33.85
N ARG A 386 42.07 35.37 -33.85
CA ARG A 386 41.63 34.45 -34.92
C ARG A 386 40.11 34.21 -34.90
N LYS A 387 39.58 34.47 -36.08
CA LYS A 387 38.25 34.20 -36.60
C LYS A 387 37.83 32.73 -36.50
N ALA A 388 36.58 32.50 -36.36
CA ALA A 388 35.67 31.81 -37.29
C ALA A 388 34.47 31.24 -36.47
N THR A 389 33.31 31.24 -36.78
CA THR A 389 32.37 31.46 -37.85
C THR A 389 30.99 31.03 -37.37
N ARG A 390 30.07 31.90 -37.57
CA ARG A 390 28.61 31.74 -37.56
C ARG A 390 28.17 30.59 -38.45
N THR A 391 27.17 29.81 -38.04
CA THR A 391 26.03 29.45 -38.88
C THR A 391 24.82 29.14 -37.99
N GLY A 392 23.82 29.81 -38.21
CA GLY A 392 22.46 29.86 -37.92
C GLY A 392 21.61 29.08 -38.93
N ARG A 393 20.48 28.60 -38.46
CA ARG A 393 19.26 28.32 -39.26
C ARG A 393 18.13 28.17 -38.27
N SER A 394 17.27 29.14 -38.09
CA SER A 394 16.01 29.50 -38.81
C SER A 394 14.91 28.39 -38.71
N ARG A 395 13.88 28.85 -38.02
CA ARG A 395 12.48 28.38 -38.00
C ARG A 395 11.94 27.97 -39.37
N GLN A 396 11.13 26.89 -39.33
CA GLN A 396 9.93 26.90 -40.22
C GLN A 396 8.77 26.12 -39.59
N ARG A 397 7.67 26.86 -39.34
CA ARG A 397 6.30 26.36 -39.16
C ARG A 397 5.80 25.84 -40.49
N ARG A 398 5.11 24.69 -40.48
CA ARG A 398 4.10 24.43 -41.50
C ARG A 398 2.86 23.79 -40.83
N ARG A 399 1.77 24.52 -40.95
CA ARG A 399 0.37 24.04 -40.90
C ARG A 399 0.11 23.29 -42.20
N GLY A 400 -0.61 22.19 -42.11
CA GLY A 400 -1.22 21.50 -43.24
C GLY A 400 -2.44 20.71 -42.79
N ARG A 401 -3.58 21.23 -43.11
CA ARG A 401 -4.93 20.68 -43.05
C ARG A 401 -5.15 19.88 -44.32
N VAL A 402 -5.97 18.82 -44.32
CA VAL A 402 -6.92 18.30 -45.31
C VAL A 402 -7.12 16.80 -45.01
N LYS A 403 -8.28 16.34 -44.53
CA LYS A 403 -9.53 15.87 -45.15
C LYS A 403 -9.46 14.46 -45.77
N GLU A 404 -10.36 13.62 -45.28
CA GLU A 404 -11.22 12.63 -45.97
C GLU A 404 -10.53 11.52 -46.79
N ASN A 405 -10.63 10.30 -46.32
CA ASN A 405 -11.63 9.30 -46.73
C ASN A 405 -11.72 8.21 -45.67
#